data_518a1a558e2d1f36c0464acd1fde9edf
#
_entry.id   518a1a558e2d1f36c0464acd1fde9edf
#
_cell.length_a   1.000
_cell.length_b   1.000
_cell.length_c   1.000
_cell.angle_alpha   90.00
_cell.angle_beta   90.00
_cell.angle_gamma   90.00
#
_symmetry.space_group_name_H-M   'P 1'
#
loop_
_entity.id
_entity.type
_entity.pdbx_description
1 polymer ?
#
loop_
_entity_poly.entity_id
_entity_poly.type
_entity_poly.pdbx_seq_one_letter_code
_entity_poly.pdbx_strand_id
1 'polypeptide(L)'
;MNNTKTVLIVILVFALFSYNIPLTSAQTETNVTVHFIDVGQGDSIFIDTHEKDVLIDAGSKSATQTVLNYLANLNITHIHLVLATHAHEDHIGGLVGVLNSNITIDTVLYNNQTYTSATYTNFVSAAQPHNLTVAQRGQIYILTQTTNLTVLNPVQPLEFSHQNDNSIVTKLQTGNISFLFTGDAETPAENSMLISSVSSLQCEVLKIGHHGSKTATSQTLLDITNPKYAIISAGLNNKYGHPHNETLQTLETKNVTTYCTINSGSIVIQTTGNDITFLDNPTPIIIPEIPQTLVLLVLAVTLTVAAFCKQKRTKTNNKL
;
A
#
# COMPACT_ATOMS: atom_id res chain seq x y z
N MET A 1 48.17 12.47 -61.31
CA MET A 1 47.46 13.36 -60.38
C MET A 1 46.02 12.79 -60.24
N ASN A 2 45.59 12.31 -59.14
CA ASN A 2 44.19 12.23 -58.69
C ASN A 2 43.87 11.06 -57.69
N ASN A 3 44.80 10.19 -57.35
CA ASN A 3 44.46 9.11 -56.42
C ASN A 3 44.49 9.53 -54.94
N THR A 4 45.25 10.55 -54.58
CA THR A 4 45.36 11.02 -53.18
C THR A 4 44.15 11.86 -52.73
N LYS A 5 43.49 12.60 -53.64
CA LYS A 5 42.28 13.38 -53.30
C LYS A 5 41.04 12.46 -53.08
N THR A 6 40.94 11.40 -53.87
CA THR A 6 39.83 10.43 -53.75
C THR A 6 39.91 9.60 -52.47
N VAL A 7 41.14 9.22 -52.06
CA VAL A 7 41.37 8.51 -50.80
C VAL A 7 41.05 9.40 -49.57
N LEU A 8 41.38 10.71 -49.63
CA LEU A 8 41.10 11.64 -48.54
C LEU A 8 39.59 11.89 -48.38
N ILE A 9 38.83 11.97 -49.47
CA ILE A 9 37.36 12.14 -49.42
C ILE A 9 36.67 10.89 -48.88
N VAL A 10 37.11 9.67 -49.23
CA VAL A 10 36.56 8.44 -48.73
C VAL A 10 36.83 8.30 -47.23
N ILE A 11 38.00 8.67 -46.72
CA ILE A 11 38.31 8.64 -45.28
C ILE A 11 37.49 9.68 -44.53
N LEU A 12 37.25 10.88 -45.08
CA LEU A 12 36.42 11.91 -44.45
C LEU A 12 34.94 11.53 -44.41
N VAL A 13 34.42 10.83 -45.43
CA VAL A 13 33.04 10.31 -45.43
C VAL A 13 32.88 9.14 -44.45
N PHE A 14 33.87 8.26 -44.31
CA PHE A 14 33.84 7.20 -43.30
C PHE A 14 33.96 7.76 -41.87
N ALA A 15 34.73 8.83 -41.64
CA ALA A 15 34.80 9.48 -40.34
C ALA A 15 33.48 10.18 -39.91
N LEU A 16 32.67 10.62 -40.88
CA LEU A 16 31.37 11.24 -40.62
C LEU A 16 30.25 10.18 -40.31
N PHE A 17 30.42 8.93 -40.76
CA PHE A 17 29.49 7.83 -40.44
C PHE A 17 29.79 7.12 -39.13
N SER A 18 30.95 7.33 -38.50
CA SER A 18 31.37 6.64 -37.27
C SER A 18 30.96 7.36 -35.99
N TYR A 19 30.34 8.54 -36.05
CA TYR A 19 29.81 9.26 -34.90
C TYR A 19 28.29 9.12 -34.78
N ASN A 20 27.76 7.90 -34.88
CA ASN A 20 26.50 7.58 -34.21
C ASN A 20 26.84 7.37 -32.73
N ILE A 21 27.06 8.42 -31.98
CA ILE A 21 26.92 8.37 -30.54
C ILE A 21 25.43 8.10 -30.34
N PRO A 22 25.03 6.93 -29.81
CA PRO A 22 23.67 6.81 -29.31
C PRO A 22 23.53 7.92 -28.28
N LEU A 23 22.68 8.89 -28.51
CA LEU A 23 22.11 9.68 -27.42
C LEU A 23 21.34 8.69 -26.59
N THR A 24 22.03 7.99 -25.69
CA THR A 24 21.38 7.47 -24.49
C THR A 24 20.88 8.71 -23.79
N SER A 25 19.61 9.04 -24.02
CA SER A 25 18.87 9.88 -23.09
C SER A 25 19.18 9.27 -21.72
N ALA A 26 19.98 9.96 -20.91
CA ALA A 26 20.05 9.64 -19.51
C ALA A 26 18.61 9.75 -19.03
N GLN A 27 17.98 8.59 -18.87
CA GLN A 27 16.70 8.50 -18.21
C GLN A 27 17.00 9.03 -16.82
N THR A 28 16.56 10.26 -16.55
CA THR A 28 16.62 10.79 -15.19
C THR A 28 15.84 9.81 -14.36
N GLU A 29 16.56 9.03 -13.53
CA GLU A 29 15.93 8.15 -12.57
C GLU A 29 15.08 9.05 -11.67
N THR A 30 13.78 9.05 -11.90
CA THR A 30 12.85 9.79 -11.06
C THR A 30 12.67 8.98 -9.80
N ASN A 31 13.31 9.43 -8.71
CA ASN A 31 13.08 8.85 -7.40
C ASN A 31 11.60 9.05 -7.04
N VAL A 32 10.93 7.98 -6.69
CA VAL A 32 9.60 8.01 -6.09
C VAL A 32 9.75 7.77 -4.60
N THR A 33 9.17 8.65 -3.79
CA THR A 33 9.20 8.53 -2.34
C THR A 33 7.78 8.31 -1.82
N VAL A 34 7.58 7.25 -1.05
CA VAL A 34 6.30 6.91 -0.44
C VAL A 34 6.41 7.10 1.07
N HIS A 35 5.60 8.00 1.61
CA HIS A 35 5.55 8.36 3.02
C HIS A 35 4.31 7.75 3.65
N PHE A 36 4.47 6.81 4.56
CA PHE A 36 3.40 6.32 5.45
C PHE A 36 3.43 7.20 6.69
N ILE A 37 2.55 8.19 6.73
CA ILE A 37 2.55 9.24 7.76
C ILE A 37 1.92 8.69 9.04
N ASP A 38 2.59 8.85 10.18
CA ASP A 38 2.01 8.51 11.48
C ASP A 38 0.93 9.52 11.87
N VAL A 39 -0.32 9.10 11.73
CA VAL A 39 -1.53 9.85 12.10
C VAL A 39 -2.21 9.27 13.34
N GLY A 40 -1.51 8.39 14.07
CA GLY A 40 -2.13 7.53 15.08
C GLY A 40 -2.96 6.43 14.44
N GLN A 41 -4.19 6.20 14.95
CA GLN A 41 -5.09 5.24 14.31
C GLN A 41 -5.67 5.83 13.03
N GLY A 42 -5.41 5.16 11.89
CA GLY A 42 -5.87 5.60 10.57
C GLY A 42 -4.78 5.50 9.51
N ASP A 43 -5.12 5.86 8.29
CA ASP A 43 -4.21 5.87 7.16
C ASP A 43 -3.95 7.30 6.66
N SER A 44 -2.69 7.58 6.33
CA SER A 44 -2.30 8.72 5.51
C SER A 44 -1.02 8.38 4.78
N ILE A 45 -1.08 8.36 3.45
CA ILE A 45 0.07 7.99 2.63
C ILE A 45 0.28 9.08 1.59
N PHE A 46 1.49 9.64 1.55
CA PHE A 46 1.86 10.62 0.54
C PHE A 46 2.88 10.01 -0.43
N ILE A 47 2.61 10.12 -1.71
CA ILE A 47 3.46 9.64 -2.80
C ILE A 47 4.02 10.87 -3.51
N ASP A 48 5.32 11.09 -3.33
CA ASP A 48 6.08 12.15 -3.99
C ASP A 48 6.78 11.57 -5.23
N THR A 49 6.37 12.03 -6.38
CA THR A 49 7.01 11.66 -7.66
C THR A 49 7.78 12.83 -8.26
N HIS A 50 7.78 13.99 -7.61
CA HIS A 50 8.31 15.27 -8.12
C HIS A 50 7.63 15.79 -9.40
N GLU A 51 6.67 15.04 -9.97
CA GLU A 51 5.87 15.46 -11.14
C GLU A 51 4.38 15.54 -10.79
N LYS A 52 3.78 14.44 -10.30
CA LYS A 52 2.37 14.37 -9.91
C LYS A 52 2.21 13.65 -8.58
N ASP A 53 2.07 14.42 -7.54
CA ASP A 53 1.97 13.91 -6.18
C ASP A 53 0.56 13.40 -5.86
N VAL A 54 0.51 12.40 -4.99
CA VAL A 54 -0.72 11.74 -4.58
C VAL A 54 -0.81 11.68 -3.07
N LEU A 55 -1.98 12.00 -2.51
CA LEU A 55 -2.29 11.77 -1.09
C LEU A 55 -3.41 10.74 -0.98
N ILE A 56 -3.17 9.65 -0.27
CA ILE A 56 -4.16 8.62 0.05
C ILE A 56 -4.53 8.76 1.51
N ASP A 57 -5.77 9.15 1.79
CA ASP A 57 -6.31 9.41 3.12
C ASP A 57 -5.49 10.44 3.93
N ALA A 58 -6.01 10.86 5.08
CA ALA A 58 -5.34 11.82 5.95
C ALA A 58 -5.63 11.58 7.45
N GLY A 59 -5.95 10.34 7.81
CA GLY A 59 -6.28 9.99 9.18
C GLY A 59 -7.57 10.61 9.67
N SER A 60 -7.71 10.62 10.99
CA SER A 60 -8.84 11.22 11.68
C SER A 60 -8.83 12.76 11.61
N LYS A 61 -9.94 13.39 11.96
CA LYS A 61 -10.00 14.86 12.06
C LYS A 61 -8.91 15.44 12.97
N SER A 62 -8.54 14.74 14.03
CA SER A 62 -7.47 15.19 14.94
C SER A 62 -6.08 15.16 14.30
N ALA A 63 -5.88 14.35 13.26
CA ALA A 63 -4.62 14.23 12.52
C ALA A 63 -4.43 15.33 11.46
N THR A 64 -5.46 16.15 11.19
CA THR A 64 -5.39 17.20 10.15
C THR A 64 -4.11 18.03 10.22
N GLN A 65 -3.78 18.55 11.41
CA GLN A 65 -2.60 19.42 11.55
C GLN A 65 -1.29 18.64 11.39
N THR A 66 -1.26 17.37 11.80
CA THR A 66 -0.09 16.49 11.60
C THR A 66 0.20 16.33 10.12
N VAL A 67 -0.83 16.03 9.32
CA VAL A 67 -0.68 15.86 7.86
C VAL A 67 -0.30 17.18 7.19
N LEU A 68 -0.97 18.30 7.53
CA LEU A 68 -0.64 19.61 6.98
C LEU A 68 0.81 20.04 7.30
N ASN A 69 1.25 19.83 8.53
CA ASN A 69 2.63 20.13 8.91
C ASN A 69 3.63 19.22 8.19
N TYR A 70 3.30 17.94 8.03
CA TYR A 70 4.14 16.99 7.28
C TYR A 70 4.34 17.45 5.83
N LEU A 71 3.25 17.75 5.14
CA LEU A 71 3.28 18.25 3.77
C LEU A 71 4.02 19.60 3.66
N ALA A 72 3.81 20.51 4.62
CA ALA A 72 4.52 21.79 4.65
C ALA A 72 6.04 21.61 4.84
N ASN A 73 6.48 20.67 5.68
CA ASN A 73 7.90 20.35 5.86
C ASN A 73 8.55 19.79 4.57
N LEU A 74 7.76 19.17 3.70
CA LEU A 74 8.18 18.74 2.38
C LEU A 74 8.03 19.85 1.32
N ASN A 75 7.57 21.06 1.70
CA ASN A 75 7.27 22.17 0.81
C ASN A 75 6.18 21.86 -0.24
N ILE A 76 5.24 20.95 0.08
CA ILE A 76 4.15 20.58 -0.82
C ILE A 76 3.10 21.69 -0.83
N THR A 77 2.88 22.26 -2.01
CA THR A 77 1.87 23.29 -2.27
C THR A 77 0.82 22.87 -3.29
N HIS A 78 1.04 21.71 -3.93
CA HIS A 78 0.15 21.15 -4.94
C HIS A 78 0.08 19.63 -4.78
N ILE A 79 -1.12 19.07 -4.82
CA ILE A 79 -1.40 17.63 -4.86
C ILE A 79 -2.29 17.36 -6.08
N HIS A 80 -1.81 16.53 -6.99
CA HIS A 80 -2.50 16.24 -8.24
C HIS A 80 -3.68 15.28 -8.04
N LEU A 81 -3.57 14.37 -7.08
CA LEU A 81 -4.62 13.39 -6.82
C LEU A 81 -4.73 13.11 -5.32
N VAL A 82 -5.92 13.34 -4.77
CA VAL A 82 -6.30 12.92 -3.42
C VAL A 82 -7.20 11.69 -3.55
N LEU A 83 -6.89 10.61 -2.86
CA LEU A 83 -7.74 9.43 -2.74
C LEU A 83 -8.38 9.40 -1.35
N ALA A 84 -9.70 9.30 -1.30
CA ALA A 84 -10.48 9.00 -0.12
C ALA A 84 -10.90 7.52 -0.23
N THR A 85 -10.20 6.62 0.45
CA THR A 85 -10.37 5.18 0.23
C THR A 85 -11.77 4.72 0.56
N HIS A 86 -12.32 5.14 1.69
CA HIS A 86 -13.69 4.88 2.13
C HIS A 86 -14.13 5.88 3.21
N ALA A 87 -15.39 5.83 3.62
CA ALA A 87 -16.03 6.92 4.37
C ALA A 87 -15.79 6.93 5.90
N HIS A 88 -14.91 6.07 6.44
CA HIS A 88 -14.60 6.07 7.86
C HIS A 88 -13.77 7.27 8.28
N GLU A 89 -13.95 7.68 9.54
CA GLU A 89 -13.40 8.93 10.08
C GLU A 89 -11.88 8.91 10.12
N ASP A 90 -11.27 7.77 10.44
CA ASP A 90 -9.84 7.55 10.52
C ASP A 90 -9.13 7.47 9.15
N HIS A 91 -9.85 7.74 8.07
CA HIS A 91 -9.36 7.89 6.69
C HIS A 91 -9.64 9.28 6.14
N ILE A 92 -10.94 9.68 6.16
CA ILE A 92 -11.34 10.93 5.50
C ILE A 92 -11.46 12.13 6.46
N GLY A 93 -11.33 11.91 7.77
CA GLY A 93 -11.50 12.99 8.75
C GLY A 93 -10.51 14.13 8.57
N GLY A 94 -9.23 13.81 8.37
CA GLY A 94 -8.16 14.76 8.11
C GLY A 94 -8.25 15.41 6.73
N LEU A 95 -8.78 14.67 5.73
CA LEU A 95 -8.96 15.20 4.36
C LEU A 95 -9.82 16.44 4.33
N VAL A 96 -10.82 16.56 5.22
CA VAL A 96 -11.66 17.79 5.31
C VAL A 96 -10.78 19.03 5.50
N GLY A 97 -9.78 18.96 6.36
CA GLY A 97 -8.89 20.09 6.58
C GLY A 97 -7.87 20.29 5.46
N VAL A 98 -7.37 19.21 4.88
CA VAL A 98 -6.45 19.28 3.72
C VAL A 98 -7.14 19.92 2.52
N LEU A 99 -8.38 19.50 2.19
CA LEU A 99 -9.17 20.03 1.09
C LEU A 99 -9.56 21.51 1.26
N ASN A 100 -9.67 21.98 2.50
CA ASN A 100 -9.94 23.39 2.82
C ASN A 100 -8.66 24.22 3.07
N SER A 101 -7.47 23.65 2.89
CA SER A 101 -6.20 24.35 3.07
C SER A 101 -5.80 25.19 1.86
N ASN A 102 -4.62 25.82 1.91
CA ASN A 102 -4.05 26.56 0.77
C ASN A 102 -3.31 25.65 -0.24
N ILE A 103 -3.34 24.32 -0.05
CA ILE A 103 -2.75 23.38 -1.00
C ILE A 103 -3.67 23.30 -2.23
N THR A 104 -3.10 23.49 -3.41
CA THR A 104 -3.83 23.28 -4.67
C THR A 104 -4.09 21.79 -4.87
N ILE A 105 -5.33 21.41 -5.16
CA ILE A 105 -5.73 20.02 -5.39
C ILE A 105 -6.48 19.93 -6.72
N ASP A 106 -5.99 19.07 -7.64
CA ASP A 106 -6.59 18.95 -8.97
C ASP A 106 -7.79 18.01 -8.96
N THR A 107 -7.64 16.82 -8.37
CA THR A 107 -8.68 15.77 -8.41
C THR A 107 -8.81 15.09 -7.07
N VAL A 108 -10.06 14.83 -6.68
CA VAL A 108 -10.41 13.98 -5.53
C VAL A 108 -11.09 12.72 -6.04
N LEU A 109 -10.50 11.57 -5.73
CA LEU A 109 -11.03 10.26 -6.08
C LEU A 109 -11.70 9.64 -4.86
N TYR A 110 -12.96 9.18 -4.99
CA TYR A 110 -13.70 8.54 -3.91
C TYR A 110 -14.48 7.33 -4.41
N ASN A 111 -14.91 6.46 -3.52
CA ASN A 111 -15.56 5.19 -3.90
C ASN A 111 -17.06 5.32 -4.26
N ASN A 112 -17.64 6.51 -4.14
CA ASN A 112 -19.06 6.79 -4.39
C ASN A 112 -20.07 6.06 -3.47
N GLN A 113 -19.60 5.46 -2.38
CA GLN A 113 -20.50 4.88 -1.39
C GLN A 113 -20.98 5.96 -0.41
N THR A 114 -22.29 6.09 -0.29
CA THR A 114 -22.88 7.01 0.70
C THR A 114 -22.71 6.47 2.11
N TYR A 115 -22.48 7.38 3.06
CA TYR A 115 -22.34 7.04 4.46
C TYR A 115 -23.04 8.08 5.36
N THR A 116 -23.74 7.60 6.39
CA THR A 116 -24.46 8.49 7.31
C THR A 116 -23.56 8.90 8.47
N SER A 117 -22.71 9.91 8.23
CA SER A 117 -21.88 10.52 9.28
C SER A 117 -21.63 12.00 8.98
N ALA A 118 -21.36 12.78 10.02
CA ALA A 118 -20.98 14.19 9.87
C ALA A 118 -19.64 14.32 9.13
N THR A 119 -18.71 13.41 9.37
CA THR A 119 -17.41 13.39 8.68
C THR A 119 -17.57 13.21 7.18
N TYR A 120 -18.38 12.25 6.74
CA TYR A 120 -18.66 12.04 5.32
C TYR A 120 -19.34 13.26 4.67
N THR A 121 -20.35 13.85 5.33
CA THR A 121 -21.01 15.05 4.83
C THR A 121 -20.03 16.21 4.68
N ASN A 122 -19.16 16.44 5.66
CA ASN A 122 -18.15 17.48 5.61
C ASN A 122 -17.08 17.19 4.53
N PHE A 123 -16.67 15.93 4.37
CA PHE A 123 -15.75 15.52 3.31
C PHE A 123 -16.33 15.81 1.92
N VAL A 124 -17.55 15.36 1.64
CA VAL A 124 -18.18 15.60 0.34
C VAL A 124 -18.31 17.11 0.06
N SER A 125 -18.71 17.90 1.07
CA SER A 125 -18.77 19.36 0.95
C SER A 125 -17.40 19.98 0.64
N ALA A 126 -16.34 19.54 1.32
CA ALA A 126 -14.98 20.04 1.10
C ALA A 126 -14.42 19.60 -0.26
N ALA A 127 -14.82 18.43 -0.77
CA ALA A 127 -14.36 17.89 -2.04
C ALA A 127 -15.05 18.53 -3.26
N GLN A 128 -16.24 19.09 -3.12
CA GLN A 128 -17.02 19.68 -4.23
C GLN A 128 -16.29 20.74 -5.06
N PRO A 129 -15.48 21.65 -4.46
CA PRO A 129 -14.74 22.64 -5.25
C PRO A 129 -13.62 22.03 -6.13
N HIS A 130 -13.21 20.80 -5.85
CA HIS A 130 -12.19 20.06 -6.57
C HIS A 130 -12.87 19.13 -7.60
N ASN A 131 -12.10 18.59 -8.55
CA ASN A 131 -12.64 17.63 -9.52
C ASN A 131 -12.95 16.29 -8.82
N LEU A 132 -14.16 16.18 -8.23
CA LEU A 132 -14.59 14.97 -7.51
C LEU A 132 -14.98 13.87 -8.49
N THR A 133 -14.23 12.78 -8.48
CA THR A 133 -14.32 11.68 -9.45
C THR A 133 -14.55 10.34 -8.75
N VAL A 134 -15.33 9.47 -9.38
CA VAL A 134 -15.62 8.13 -8.86
C VAL A 134 -14.54 7.14 -9.26
N ALA A 135 -14.02 6.40 -8.26
CA ALA A 135 -13.07 5.33 -8.47
C ALA A 135 -13.73 4.10 -9.12
N GLN A 136 -13.04 3.52 -10.08
CA GLN A 136 -13.46 2.29 -10.73
C GLN A 136 -12.25 1.42 -11.06
N ARG A 137 -12.35 0.13 -10.79
CA ARG A 137 -11.33 -0.87 -11.13
C ARG A 137 -10.90 -0.73 -12.59
N GLY A 138 -9.59 -0.73 -12.81
CA GLY A 138 -8.97 -0.60 -14.13
C GLY A 138 -8.62 0.82 -14.54
N GLN A 139 -9.02 1.86 -13.78
CA GLN A 139 -8.52 3.22 -14.01
C GLN A 139 -7.02 3.29 -13.74
N ILE A 140 -6.30 4.02 -14.60
CA ILE A 140 -4.84 4.21 -14.52
C ILE A 140 -4.54 5.69 -14.52
N TYR A 141 -3.78 6.14 -13.52
CA TYR A 141 -3.25 7.49 -13.40
C TYR A 141 -1.75 7.47 -13.70
N ILE A 142 -1.34 8.11 -14.79
CA ILE A 142 0.07 8.25 -15.14
C ILE A 142 0.65 9.40 -14.32
N LEU A 143 1.59 9.07 -13.44
CA LEU A 143 2.24 10.03 -12.54
C LEU A 143 3.53 10.57 -13.16
N THR A 144 4.36 9.69 -13.75
CA THR A 144 5.56 10.04 -14.51
C THR A 144 5.66 9.14 -15.75
N GLN A 145 6.72 9.24 -16.53
CA GLN A 145 6.94 8.32 -17.67
C GLN A 145 7.09 6.85 -17.25
N THR A 146 7.58 6.60 -16.04
CA THR A 146 7.86 5.23 -15.54
C THR A 146 7.00 4.83 -14.36
N THR A 147 6.11 5.73 -13.89
CA THR A 147 5.31 5.55 -12.68
C THR A 147 3.84 5.72 -12.98
N ASN A 148 3.03 4.74 -12.59
CA ASN A 148 1.59 4.80 -12.67
C ASN A 148 0.92 4.26 -11.41
N LEU A 149 -0.30 4.71 -11.17
CA LEU A 149 -1.18 4.25 -10.09
C LEU A 149 -2.43 3.63 -10.72
N THR A 150 -2.67 2.35 -10.46
CA THR A 150 -3.81 1.58 -11.00
C THR A 150 -4.82 1.32 -9.90
N VAL A 151 -6.09 1.59 -10.15
CA VAL A 151 -7.21 1.25 -9.26
C VAL A 151 -7.56 -0.23 -9.43
N LEU A 152 -7.54 -0.99 -8.35
CA LEU A 152 -7.85 -2.42 -8.32
C LEU A 152 -9.20 -2.73 -7.66
N ASN A 153 -9.71 -1.81 -6.85
CA ASN A 153 -11.02 -1.82 -6.20
C ASN A 153 -11.47 -0.36 -6.01
N PRO A 154 -12.76 -0.04 -6.00
CA PRO A 154 -13.91 -0.92 -6.24
C PRO A 154 -14.25 -1.08 -7.74
N VAL A 155 -15.20 -1.98 -8.04
CA VAL A 155 -15.95 -1.96 -9.31
C VAL A 155 -17.17 -1.03 -9.18
N GLN A 156 -17.72 -0.60 -10.31
CA GLN A 156 -18.97 0.14 -10.35
C GLN A 156 -20.00 -0.62 -11.20
N PRO A 157 -21.25 -0.78 -10.74
CA PRO A 157 -21.77 -0.42 -9.42
C PRO A 157 -21.07 -1.20 -8.30
N LEU A 158 -21.08 -0.65 -7.07
CA LEU A 158 -20.40 -1.25 -5.92
C LEU A 158 -20.90 -2.67 -5.64
N GLU A 159 -19.96 -3.60 -5.36
CA GLU A 159 -20.27 -5.01 -5.06
C GLU A 159 -20.72 -5.22 -3.63
N PHE A 160 -20.22 -4.41 -2.68
CA PHE A 160 -20.37 -4.66 -1.26
C PHE A 160 -21.21 -3.59 -0.58
N SER A 161 -21.95 -3.99 0.46
CA SER A 161 -22.65 -3.06 1.35
C SER A 161 -21.73 -2.49 2.44
N HIS A 162 -20.70 -3.26 2.84
CA HIS A 162 -19.75 -2.86 3.88
C HIS A 162 -18.77 -1.82 3.34
N GLN A 163 -18.51 -0.76 4.12
CA GLN A 163 -17.67 0.37 3.68
C GLN A 163 -16.23 -0.07 3.38
N ASN A 164 -15.65 -0.90 4.25
CA ASN A 164 -14.28 -1.36 4.12
C ASN A 164 -14.05 -2.12 2.81
N ASP A 165 -14.99 -2.99 2.42
CA ASP A 165 -14.86 -3.79 1.20
C ASP A 165 -14.95 -2.98 -0.10
N ASN A 166 -15.46 -1.74 -0.01
CA ASN A 166 -15.44 -0.80 -1.12
C ASN A 166 -14.29 0.22 -1.00
N SER A 167 -13.30 -0.03 -0.15
CA SER A 167 -12.08 0.79 -0.11
C SER A 167 -11.44 0.88 -1.49
N ILE A 168 -10.95 2.06 -1.85
CA ILE A 168 -10.14 2.20 -3.06
C ILE A 168 -8.81 1.51 -2.80
N VAL A 169 -8.58 0.40 -3.49
CA VAL A 169 -7.30 -0.30 -3.50
C VAL A 169 -6.53 0.12 -4.73
N THR A 170 -5.28 0.52 -4.54
CA THR A 170 -4.44 0.96 -5.66
C THR A 170 -3.08 0.28 -5.65
N LYS A 171 -2.55 0.05 -6.85
CA LYS A 171 -1.17 -0.39 -7.06
C LYS A 171 -0.37 0.72 -7.72
N LEU A 172 0.70 1.15 -7.05
CA LEU A 172 1.73 2.00 -7.62
C LEU A 172 2.77 1.11 -8.28
N GLN A 173 3.07 1.35 -9.54
CA GLN A 173 4.15 0.70 -10.27
C GLN A 173 5.16 1.75 -10.70
N THR A 174 6.42 1.57 -10.34
CA THR A 174 7.54 2.39 -10.81
C THR A 174 8.70 1.48 -11.20
N GLY A 175 9.05 1.43 -12.48
CA GLY A 175 10.02 0.46 -12.99
C GLY A 175 9.62 -0.97 -12.61
N ASN A 176 10.52 -1.67 -11.92
CA ASN A 176 10.34 -3.04 -11.43
C ASN A 176 9.77 -3.11 -10.00
N ILE A 177 9.60 -1.98 -9.32
CA ILE A 177 9.13 -1.91 -7.93
C ILE A 177 7.66 -1.54 -7.91
N SER A 178 6.89 -2.22 -7.07
CA SER A 178 5.48 -1.93 -6.86
C SER A 178 5.07 -1.91 -5.40
N PHE A 179 4.09 -1.05 -5.13
CA PHE A 179 3.44 -0.90 -3.83
C PHE A 179 1.96 -1.21 -4.00
N LEU A 180 1.39 -1.94 -3.06
CA LEU A 180 -0.05 -2.19 -3.01
C LEU A 180 -0.63 -1.51 -1.76
N PHE A 181 -1.57 -0.56 -1.97
CA PHE A 181 -2.27 0.16 -0.93
C PHE A 181 -3.70 -0.35 -0.84
N THR A 182 -4.06 -0.98 0.27
CA THR A 182 -5.31 -1.73 0.40
C THR A 182 -6.43 -0.95 1.11
N GLY A 183 -6.12 0.21 1.70
CA GLY A 183 -7.04 0.86 2.63
C GLY A 183 -7.50 -0.13 3.69
N ASP A 184 -8.81 -0.21 3.91
CA ASP A 184 -9.41 -1.17 4.84
C ASP A 184 -10.11 -2.35 4.15
N ALA A 185 -9.79 -2.62 2.88
CA ALA A 185 -10.33 -3.76 2.15
C ALA A 185 -10.13 -5.05 2.94
N GLU A 186 -11.22 -5.78 3.17
CA GLU A 186 -11.24 -7.03 3.89
C GLU A 186 -11.34 -8.23 2.93
N THR A 187 -11.41 -9.43 3.48
CA THR A 187 -11.41 -10.69 2.70
C THR A 187 -12.41 -10.73 1.52
N PRO A 188 -13.64 -10.18 1.61
CA PRO A 188 -14.54 -10.15 0.45
C PRO A 188 -13.97 -9.35 -0.74
N ALA A 189 -13.44 -8.16 -0.47
CA ALA A 189 -12.81 -7.32 -1.50
C ALA A 189 -11.52 -7.96 -2.05
N GLU A 190 -10.72 -8.55 -1.18
CA GLU A 190 -9.53 -9.32 -1.57
C GLU A 190 -9.89 -10.42 -2.56
N ASN A 191 -10.91 -11.23 -2.26
CA ASN A 191 -11.37 -12.30 -3.15
C ASN A 191 -11.87 -11.77 -4.50
N SER A 192 -12.59 -10.64 -4.52
CA SER A 192 -13.02 -9.99 -5.76
C SER A 192 -11.83 -9.55 -6.62
N MET A 193 -10.79 -8.99 -6.02
CA MET A 193 -9.56 -8.60 -6.72
C MET A 193 -8.78 -9.81 -7.22
N LEU A 194 -8.66 -10.87 -6.42
CA LEU A 194 -7.93 -12.09 -6.76
C LEU A 194 -8.51 -12.77 -8.01
N ILE A 195 -9.83 -12.83 -8.15
CA ILE A 195 -10.50 -13.44 -9.31
C ILE A 195 -10.25 -12.61 -10.56
N SER A 196 -10.22 -11.29 -10.48
CA SER A 196 -10.18 -10.40 -11.64
C SER A 196 -8.78 -9.95 -12.05
N SER A 197 -7.78 -10.03 -11.17
CA SER A 197 -6.50 -9.33 -11.35
C SER A 197 -5.29 -10.07 -10.77
N VAL A 198 -5.31 -11.40 -10.69
CA VAL A 198 -4.26 -12.19 -9.99
C VAL A 198 -2.83 -11.78 -10.37
N SER A 199 -2.56 -11.63 -11.66
CA SER A 199 -1.21 -11.29 -12.13
C SER A 199 -0.78 -9.85 -11.80
N SER A 200 -1.73 -8.96 -11.50
CA SER A 200 -1.46 -7.55 -11.20
C SER A 200 -1.26 -7.26 -9.71
N LEU A 201 -1.52 -8.23 -8.82
CA LEU A 201 -1.48 -8.02 -7.37
C LEU A 201 -0.09 -8.21 -6.73
N GLN A 202 0.86 -8.83 -7.43
CA GLN A 202 2.23 -8.96 -6.92
C GLN A 202 2.81 -7.58 -6.60
N CYS A 203 3.50 -7.47 -5.45
CA CYS A 203 4.11 -6.21 -5.03
C CYS A 203 5.33 -6.48 -4.12
N GLU A 204 6.27 -5.53 -4.10
CA GLU A 204 7.41 -5.56 -3.18
C GLU A 204 7.04 -5.01 -1.81
N VAL A 205 6.13 -4.02 -1.76
CA VAL A 205 5.67 -3.38 -0.52
C VAL A 205 4.16 -3.47 -0.44
N LEU A 206 3.65 -4.05 0.64
CA LEU A 206 2.23 -4.15 0.93
C LEU A 206 1.86 -3.26 2.12
N LYS A 207 0.96 -2.27 1.93
CA LYS A 207 0.26 -1.65 3.04
C LYS A 207 -0.79 -2.63 3.54
N ILE A 208 -0.64 -3.07 4.77
CA ILE A 208 -1.53 -4.05 5.40
C ILE A 208 -2.93 -3.46 5.57
N GLY A 209 -3.94 -4.23 5.19
CA GLY A 209 -5.33 -3.82 5.23
C GLY A 209 -5.84 -3.60 6.64
N HIS A 210 -6.74 -2.64 6.79
CA HIS A 210 -7.51 -2.35 7.99
C HIS A 210 -6.63 -2.30 9.25
N HIS A 211 -5.50 -1.58 9.16
CA HIS A 211 -4.55 -1.33 10.24
C HIS A 211 -3.98 -2.61 10.90
N GLY A 212 -3.99 -3.73 10.18
CA GLY A 212 -3.59 -5.04 10.71
C GLY A 212 -4.72 -5.79 11.41
N SER A 213 -5.98 -5.51 11.07
CA SER A 213 -7.12 -6.33 11.48
C SER A 213 -6.99 -7.76 10.96
N LYS A 214 -7.42 -8.73 11.76
CA LYS A 214 -7.52 -10.15 11.35
C LYS A 214 -8.57 -10.44 10.28
N THR A 215 -9.43 -9.46 9.95
CA THR A 215 -10.46 -9.57 8.91
C THR A 215 -9.90 -9.25 7.51
N ALA A 216 -8.70 -8.65 7.47
CA ALA A 216 -8.00 -8.24 6.25
C ALA A 216 -6.65 -8.94 6.10
N THR A 217 -6.02 -8.80 4.96
CA THR A 217 -4.71 -9.37 4.62
C THR A 217 -4.69 -10.89 4.82
N SER A 218 -5.60 -11.55 4.08
CA SER A 218 -5.74 -13.00 4.11
C SER A 218 -4.47 -13.71 3.67
N GLN A 219 -4.30 -14.96 4.13
CA GLN A 219 -3.22 -15.83 3.67
C GLN A 219 -3.15 -15.93 2.13
N THR A 220 -4.33 -16.02 1.48
CA THR A 220 -4.44 -16.11 0.02
C THR A 220 -3.94 -14.84 -0.66
N LEU A 221 -4.26 -13.65 -0.11
CA LEU A 221 -3.74 -12.39 -0.61
C LEU A 221 -2.22 -12.36 -0.49
N LEU A 222 -1.66 -12.73 0.66
CA LEU A 222 -0.22 -12.77 0.88
C LEU A 222 0.50 -13.77 -0.04
N ASP A 223 -0.10 -14.92 -0.33
CA ASP A 223 0.46 -15.91 -1.24
C ASP A 223 0.60 -15.37 -2.67
N ILE A 224 -0.33 -14.54 -3.09
CA ILE A 224 -0.36 -13.97 -4.45
C ILE A 224 0.44 -12.68 -4.55
N THR A 225 0.32 -11.80 -3.56
CA THR A 225 1.06 -10.52 -3.55
C THR A 225 2.55 -10.73 -3.29
N ASN A 226 2.91 -11.75 -2.51
CA ASN A 226 4.26 -12.18 -2.17
C ASN A 226 5.19 -11.00 -1.81
N PRO A 227 4.79 -10.11 -0.87
CA PRO A 227 5.51 -8.90 -0.58
C PRO A 227 6.81 -9.20 0.17
N LYS A 228 7.85 -8.40 -0.08
CA LYS A 228 9.07 -8.41 0.72
C LYS A 228 8.91 -7.61 2.02
N TYR A 229 8.15 -6.53 1.94
CA TYR A 229 7.90 -5.61 3.05
C TYR A 229 6.42 -5.41 3.28
N ALA A 230 6.02 -5.32 4.55
CA ALA A 230 4.68 -4.97 4.98
C ALA A 230 4.72 -3.71 5.85
N ILE A 231 3.80 -2.77 5.59
CA ILE A 231 3.66 -1.55 6.37
C ILE A 231 2.29 -1.55 7.04
N ILE A 232 2.27 -1.38 8.35
CA ILE A 232 1.06 -1.25 9.16
C ILE A 232 0.95 0.19 9.66
N SER A 233 -0.12 0.89 9.30
CA SER A 233 -0.48 2.16 9.92
C SER A 233 -1.49 1.90 11.03
N ALA A 234 -1.11 2.12 12.28
CA ALA A 234 -1.96 1.90 13.45
C ALA A 234 -1.54 2.82 14.59
N GLY A 235 -2.47 3.15 15.49
CA GLY A 235 -2.22 4.02 16.63
C GLY A 235 -1.87 3.24 17.89
N LEU A 236 -0.97 3.78 18.69
CA LEU A 236 -0.64 3.24 20.01
C LEU A 236 -1.90 3.23 20.92
N ASN A 237 -2.14 2.11 21.61
CA ASN A 237 -3.28 1.94 22.52
C ASN A 237 -4.64 2.14 21.83
N ASN A 238 -4.75 1.83 20.54
CA ASN A 238 -6.02 1.92 19.84
C ASN A 238 -7.05 0.94 20.43
N LYS A 239 -8.31 1.34 20.45
CA LYS A 239 -9.41 0.57 21.07
C LYS A 239 -9.74 -0.73 20.36
N TYR A 240 -9.20 -0.94 19.15
CA TYR A 240 -9.46 -2.12 18.33
C TYR A 240 -8.46 -3.25 18.56
N GLY A 241 -7.33 -2.94 19.23
CA GLY A 241 -6.24 -3.89 19.44
C GLY A 241 -5.41 -4.16 18.18
N HIS A 242 -5.45 -3.25 17.20
CA HIS A 242 -4.66 -3.36 15.97
C HIS A 242 -3.18 -3.00 16.19
N PRO A 243 -2.25 -3.69 15.51
CA PRO A 243 -2.46 -4.90 14.71
C PRO A 243 -2.78 -6.13 15.57
N HIS A 244 -3.67 -7.00 15.08
CA HIS A 244 -3.97 -8.26 15.73
C HIS A 244 -2.81 -9.25 15.64
N ASN A 245 -2.64 -10.07 16.68
CA ASN A 245 -1.59 -11.10 16.69
C ASN A 245 -1.70 -12.08 15.53
N GLU A 246 -2.91 -12.43 15.12
CA GLU A 246 -3.19 -13.33 13.99
C GLU A 246 -2.60 -12.79 12.69
N THR A 247 -2.75 -11.49 12.45
CA THR A 247 -2.16 -10.81 11.27
C THR A 247 -0.63 -10.83 11.33
N LEU A 248 -0.06 -10.51 12.50
CA LEU A 248 1.39 -10.52 12.68
C LEU A 248 1.97 -11.93 12.48
N GLN A 249 1.35 -12.99 13.05
CA GLN A 249 1.77 -14.36 12.87
C GLN A 249 1.69 -14.83 11.41
N THR A 250 0.66 -14.37 10.66
CA THR A 250 0.53 -14.69 9.25
C THR A 250 1.68 -14.06 8.44
N LEU A 251 2.04 -12.82 8.72
CA LEU A 251 3.17 -12.13 8.09
C LEU A 251 4.52 -12.79 8.41
N GLU A 252 4.70 -13.20 9.67
CA GLU A 252 5.90 -13.91 10.11
C GLU A 252 6.07 -15.25 9.39
N THR A 253 5.00 -16.07 9.32
CA THR A 253 5.05 -17.37 8.63
C THR A 253 5.38 -17.24 7.15
N LYS A 254 5.15 -16.07 6.56
CA LYS A 254 5.53 -15.72 5.19
C LYS A 254 6.89 -15.06 5.06
N ASN A 255 7.62 -14.89 6.18
CA ASN A 255 8.90 -14.19 6.23
C ASN A 255 8.84 -12.76 5.67
N VAL A 256 7.70 -12.06 5.84
CA VAL A 256 7.53 -10.68 5.40
C VAL A 256 8.14 -9.75 6.46
N THR A 257 9.12 -8.94 6.08
CA THR A 257 9.67 -7.93 6.98
C THR A 257 8.62 -6.85 7.23
N THR A 258 8.14 -6.75 8.46
CA THR A 258 6.99 -5.92 8.82
C THR A 258 7.41 -4.71 9.64
N TYR A 259 6.91 -3.53 9.28
CA TYR A 259 7.09 -2.27 9.99
C TYR A 259 5.73 -1.71 10.41
N CYS A 260 5.69 -0.98 11.52
CA CYS A 260 4.47 -0.34 12.02
C CYS A 260 4.74 1.09 12.47
N THR A 261 3.82 2.00 12.17
CA THR A 261 3.90 3.40 12.61
C THR A 261 3.91 3.54 14.13
N ILE A 262 3.31 2.61 14.88
CA ILE A 262 3.40 2.58 16.36
C ILE A 262 4.85 2.58 16.86
N ASN A 263 5.73 1.83 16.17
CA ASN A 263 7.11 1.60 16.62
C ASN A 263 8.10 2.56 15.97
N SER A 264 7.79 3.05 14.77
CA SER A 264 8.74 3.77 13.91
C SER A 264 8.36 5.24 13.68
N GLY A 265 7.16 5.69 14.11
CA GLY A 265 6.63 6.94 13.62
C GLY A 265 6.29 6.85 12.12
N SER A 266 6.41 7.94 11.40
CA SER A 266 6.26 7.92 9.93
C SER A 266 7.35 7.07 9.30
N ILE A 267 6.99 6.28 8.27
CA ILE A 267 7.90 5.39 7.55
C ILE A 267 8.05 5.89 6.12
N VAL A 268 9.28 6.12 5.68
CA VAL A 268 9.58 6.69 4.37
C VAL A 268 10.39 5.71 3.53
N ILE A 269 9.84 5.38 2.35
CA ILE A 269 10.45 4.44 1.40
C ILE A 269 10.70 5.17 0.09
N GLN A 270 11.94 5.14 -0.36
CA GLN A 270 12.35 5.67 -1.66
C GLN A 270 12.72 4.53 -2.61
N THR A 271 12.43 4.73 -3.89
CA THR A 271 12.82 3.81 -4.95
C THR A 271 13.20 4.55 -6.23
N THR A 272 14.19 4.01 -6.92
CA THR A 272 14.55 4.41 -8.30
C THR A 272 13.80 3.58 -9.34
N GLY A 273 12.95 2.65 -8.90
CA GLY A 273 12.29 1.67 -9.74
C GLY A 273 13.04 0.32 -9.86
N ASN A 274 14.23 0.21 -9.25
CA ASN A 274 15.00 -1.03 -9.24
C ASN A 274 15.38 -1.48 -7.83
N ASP A 275 15.31 -0.61 -6.85
CA ASP A 275 15.70 -0.82 -5.46
C ASP A 275 14.68 -0.22 -4.50
N ILE A 276 14.82 -0.54 -3.22
CA ILE A 276 14.01 -0.01 -2.13
C ILE A 276 14.94 0.42 -1.01
N THR A 277 14.83 1.69 -0.61
CA THR A 277 15.59 2.28 0.49
C THR A 277 14.65 2.86 1.53
N PHE A 278 14.79 2.47 2.79
CA PHE A 278 14.11 3.10 3.92
C PHE A 278 14.93 4.29 4.39
N LEU A 279 14.37 5.50 4.36
CA LEU A 279 15.12 6.73 4.65
C LEU A 279 15.28 6.97 6.15
N ASP A 280 14.31 6.58 6.97
CA ASP A 280 14.27 6.87 8.42
C ASP A 280 14.73 5.69 9.29
N ASN A 281 15.33 4.64 8.69
CA ASN A 281 15.77 3.43 9.39
C ASN A 281 14.70 2.88 10.37
N PRO A 282 13.49 2.59 9.91
CA PRO A 282 12.42 2.12 10.77
C PRO A 282 12.80 0.78 11.41
N THR A 283 12.29 0.54 12.62
CA THR A 283 12.55 -0.72 13.33
C THR A 283 11.50 -1.76 12.93
N PRO A 284 11.91 -2.92 12.38
CA PRO A 284 10.99 -4.01 12.09
C PRO A 284 10.31 -4.52 13.38
N ILE A 285 9.06 -4.97 13.25
CA ILE A 285 8.38 -5.67 14.34
C ILE A 285 9.09 -7.02 14.54
N ILE A 286 9.54 -7.27 15.75
CA ILE A 286 10.01 -8.59 16.16
C ILE A 286 8.80 -9.32 16.76
N ILE A 287 8.29 -10.31 16.06
CA ILE A 287 7.22 -11.17 16.57
C ILE A 287 7.93 -12.26 17.38
N PRO A 288 7.65 -12.42 18.70
CA PRO A 288 8.29 -13.45 19.50
C PRO A 288 7.92 -14.83 18.96
N GLU A 289 8.92 -15.60 18.52
CA GLU A 289 8.72 -17.01 18.15
C GLU A 289 8.05 -17.76 19.29
N ILE A 290 7.04 -18.57 18.98
CA ILE A 290 6.49 -19.50 19.98
C ILE A 290 7.62 -20.49 20.32
N PRO A 291 8.11 -20.54 21.59
CA PRO A 291 9.19 -21.43 21.93
C PRO A 291 8.88 -22.85 21.47
N GLN A 292 9.78 -23.47 20.72
CA GLN A 292 9.60 -24.86 20.22
C GLN A 292 9.22 -25.82 21.36
N THR A 293 9.72 -25.55 22.57
CA THR A 293 9.35 -26.28 23.79
C THR A 293 7.85 -26.20 24.10
N LEU A 294 7.20 -25.06 23.86
CA LEU A 294 5.75 -24.88 24.08
C LEU A 294 4.95 -25.64 23.01
N VAL A 295 5.41 -25.62 21.76
CA VAL A 295 4.78 -26.39 20.66
C VAL A 295 4.88 -27.90 20.94
N LEU A 296 6.04 -28.38 21.38
CA LEU A 296 6.25 -29.77 21.76
C LEU A 296 5.41 -30.17 22.97
N LEU A 297 5.23 -29.27 23.94
CA LEU A 297 4.38 -29.51 25.12
C LEU A 297 2.90 -29.65 24.73
N VAL A 298 2.41 -28.77 23.87
CA VAL A 298 1.02 -28.84 23.36
C VAL A 298 0.79 -30.10 22.55
N LEU A 299 1.74 -30.49 21.69
CA LEU A 299 1.69 -31.77 20.95
C LEU A 299 1.69 -32.98 21.90
N ALA A 300 2.52 -32.99 22.91
CA ALA A 300 2.59 -34.07 23.89
C ALA A 300 1.29 -34.19 24.69
N VAL A 301 0.69 -33.05 25.09
CA VAL A 301 -0.61 -33.04 25.81
C VAL A 301 -1.73 -33.53 24.89
N THR A 302 -1.80 -33.08 23.64
CA THR A 302 -2.83 -33.53 22.68
C THR A 302 -2.71 -35.04 22.39
N LEU A 303 -1.51 -35.57 22.22
CA LEU A 303 -1.26 -37.00 22.01
C LEU A 303 -1.65 -37.83 23.22
N THR A 304 -1.36 -37.37 24.44
CA THR A 304 -1.74 -38.04 25.68
C THR A 304 -3.26 -38.05 25.87
N VAL A 305 -3.95 -36.94 25.60
CA VAL A 305 -5.42 -36.86 25.65
C VAL A 305 -6.06 -37.79 24.61
N ALA A 306 -5.54 -37.82 23.39
CA ALA A 306 -6.02 -38.71 22.32
C ALA A 306 -5.83 -40.20 22.69
N ALA A 307 -4.68 -40.57 23.28
CA ALA A 307 -4.39 -41.91 23.73
C ALA A 307 -5.35 -42.33 24.88
N PHE A 308 -5.61 -41.42 25.82
CA PHE A 308 -6.54 -41.66 26.92
C PHE A 308 -7.99 -41.84 26.44
N CYS A 309 -8.44 -41.05 25.50
CA CYS A 309 -9.76 -41.17 24.88
C CYS A 309 -9.89 -42.49 24.10
N LYS A 310 -8.83 -42.92 23.37
CA LYS A 310 -8.82 -44.21 22.66
C LYS A 310 -8.89 -45.39 23.65
N GLN A 311 -8.17 -45.34 24.78
CA GLN A 311 -8.18 -46.36 25.80
C GLN A 311 -9.55 -46.50 26.52
N LYS A 312 -10.25 -45.39 26.74
CA LYS A 312 -11.62 -45.40 27.28
C LYS A 312 -12.61 -46.05 26.30
N ARG A 313 -12.53 -45.76 25.01
CA ARG A 313 -13.39 -46.37 23.98
C ARG A 313 -13.21 -47.87 23.87
N THR A 314 -11.97 -48.37 23.93
CA THR A 314 -11.70 -49.83 23.90
C THR A 314 -12.20 -50.55 25.15
N LYS A 315 -12.13 -49.94 26.34
CA LYS A 315 -12.68 -50.54 27.57
C LYS A 315 -14.21 -50.55 27.60
N THR A 316 -14.89 -49.66 26.92
CA THR A 316 -16.37 -49.62 26.82
C THR A 316 -16.87 -50.67 25.84
N ASN A 317 -16.16 -50.91 24.74
CA ASN A 317 -16.54 -51.92 23.73
C ASN A 317 -16.26 -53.37 24.16
N ASN A 318 -15.41 -53.60 25.16
CA ASN A 318 -15.13 -54.93 25.70
C ASN A 318 -16.06 -55.29 26.89
N LYS A 319 -17.05 -54.47 27.24
CA LYS A 319 -18.04 -54.72 28.29
C LYS A 319 -19.47 -54.95 27.74
N LEU A 320 -19.63 -54.98 26.44
CA LEU A 320 -20.81 -55.38 25.70
C LEU A 320 -20.56 -56.73 25.02
#